data_3a04ecce74f37e1eeaf4201cdcf55e9c
#
_entry.id   3a04ecce74f37e1eeaf4201cdcf55e9c
#
_cell.length_a   1.000
_cell.length_b   1.000
_cell.length_c   1.000
_cell.angle_alpha   90.00
_cell.angle_beta   90.00
_cell.angle_gamma   90.00
#
_symmetry.space_group_name_H-M   'P 1'
#
loop_
_entity.id
_entity.type
_entity.pdbx_description
1 polymer ?
#
loop_
_entity_poly.entity_id
_entity_poly.type
_entity_poly.pdbx_seq_one_letter_code
_entity_poly.pdbx_strand_id
1 'polypeptide(L)'
;MKKILIMGLPGSGKTTLASELVPLLNAKWLNNDKVRKAANDWDFSEEGRIRQAKRMSDLAEKYKQEGSYVVCDFICPTPKARELFNADFIVWVDTIKKGKYDDTNAMFVKPEKFDFHVTTHDAKVWATQIAEKIK
;
A
#
# COMPACT_ATOMS: atom_id res chain seq x y z
N MET A 1 3.08 14.14 10.23
CA MET A 1 3.22 12.72 9.90
C MET A 1 2.63 12.43 8.53
N LYS A 2 2.93 11.28 7.95
CA LYS A 2 2.52 10.96 6.58
C LYS A 2 1.79 9.63 6.49
N LYS A 3 0.85 9.56 5.55
CA LYS A 3 0.12 8.36 5.17
C LYS A 3 0.79 7.79 3.92
N ILE A 4 1.41 6.62 4.05
CA ILE A 4 2.24 6.03 3.02
C ILE A 4 1.52 4.82 2.41
N LEU A 5 1.37 4.83 1.10
CA LEU A 5 0.79 3.71 0.36
C LEU A 5 1.91 2.90 -0.28
N ILE A 6 1.95 1.60 0.02
CA ILE A 6 2.77 0.64 -0.71
C ILE A 6 1.81 -0.17 -1.57
N MET A 7 1.86 0.01 -2.87
CA MET A 7 0.93 -0.59 -3.81
C MET A 7 1.63 -1.47 -4.84
N GLY A 8 0.90 -2.38 -5.44
CA GLY A 8 1.42 -3.27 -6.46
C GLY A 8 0.61 -4.56 -6.55
N LEU A 9 0.94 -5.41 -7.51
CA LEU A 9 0.27 -6.69 -7.72
C LEU A 9 0.53 -7.67 -6.56
N PRO A 10 -0.37 -8.62 -6.32
CA PRO A 10 -0.13 -9.68 -5.34
C PRO A 10 1.16 -10.44 -5.66
N GLY A 11 1.96 -10.68 -4.65
CA GLY A 11 3.24 -11.38 -4.81
C GLY A 11 4.41 -10.49 -5.23
N SER A 12 4.20 -9.18 -5.34
CA SER A 12 5.28 -8.24 -5.72
C SER A 12 6.27 -7.94 -4.59
N GLY A 13 5.93 -8.27 -3.34
CA GLY A 13 6.82 -8.02 -2.20
C GLY A 13 6.42 -6.82 -1.33
N LYS A 14 5.18 -6.36 -1.43
CA LYS A 14 4.68 -5.21 -0.65
C LYS A 14 4.80 -5.43 0.87
N THR A 15 4.38 -6.59 1.34
CA THR A 15 4.39 -6.91 2.77
C THR A 15 5.82 -6.98 3.31
N THR A 16 6.74 -7.57 2.55
CA THR A 16 8.15 -7.64 2.92
C THR A 16 8.75 -6.24 3.01
N LEU A 17 8.47 -5.38 2.04
CA LEU A 17 8.94 -4.00 2.07
C LEU A 17 8.35 -3.24 3.25
N ALA A 18 7.05 -3.39 3.50
CA ALA A 18 6.40 -2.75 4.64
C ALA A 18 7.04 -3.18 5.96
N SER A 19 7.34 -4.48 6.12
CA SER A 19 7.95 -5.00 7.34
C SER A 19 9.33 -4.38 7.63
N GLU A 20 10.06 -4.00 6.58
CA GLU A 20 11.36 -3.33 6.72
C GLU A 20 11.20 -1.82 6.95
N LEU A 21 10.21 -1.20 6.33
CA LEU A 21 10.01 0.25 6.40
C LEU A 21 9.40 0.70 7.74
N VAL A 22 8.44 -0.06 8.27
CA VAL A 22 7.71 0.28 9.49
C VAL A 22 8.64 0.61 10.67
N PRO A 23 9.62 -0.25 11.03
CA PRO A 23 10.50 0.08 12.15
C PRO A 23 11.40 1.30 11.89
N LEU A 24 11.78 1.55 10.64
CA LEU A 24 12.64 2.70 10.31
C LEU A 24 11.92 4.03 10.53
N LEU A 25 10.60 4.05 10.40
CA LEU A 25 9.78 5.23 10.59
C LEU A 25 9.08 5.25 11.96
N ASN A 26 9.22 4.21 12.74
CA ASN A 26 8.40 3.98 13.94
C ASN A 26 6.91 4.14 13.61
N ALA A 27 6.49 3.55 12.48
CA ALA A 27 5.17 3.74 11.92
C ALA A 27 4.15 2.74 12.45
N LYS A 28 2.88 3.09 12.34
CA LYS A 28 1.79 2.13 12.44
C LYS A 28 1.68 1.39 11.11
N TRP A 29 1.33 0.13 11.14
CA TRP A 29 1.24 -0.71 9.94
C TRP A 29 -0.18 -1.22 9.75
N LEU A 30 -0.76 -0.89 8.60
CA LEU A 30 -2.05 -1.41 8.17
C LEU A 30 -1.82 -2.38 7.01
N ASN A 31 -1.78 -3.66 7.33
CA ASN A 31 -1.66 -4.73 6.34
C ASN A 31 -3.05 -5.07 5.79
N ASN A 32 -3.16 -5.17 4.47
CA ASN A 32 -4.42 -5.40 3.79
C ASN A 32 -5.18 -6.63 4.33
N ASP A 33 -4.50 -7.76 4.43
CA ASP A 33 -5.15 -9.02 4.83
C ASP A 33 -5.65 -8.95 6.28
N LYS A 34 -4.88 -8.34 7.15
CA LYS A 34 -5.28 -8.17 8.56
C LYS A 34 -6.49 -7.25 8.69
N VAL A 35 -6.54 -6.17 7.91
CA VAL A 35 -7.66 -5.24 7.90
C VAL A 35 -8.92 -5.91 7.35
N ARG A 36 -8.79 -6.67 6.24
CA ARG A 36 -9.92 -7.43 5.69
C ARG A 36 -10.45 -8.47 6.67
N LYS A 37 -9.54 -9.17 7.34
CA LYS A 37 -9.92 -10.18 8.35
C LYS A 37 -10.71 -9.54 9.49
N ALA A 38 -10.25 -8.41 10.00
CA ALA A 38 -10.94 -7.70 11.07
C ALA A 38 -12.33 -7.22 10.66
N ALA A 39 -12.49 -6.80 9.39
CA ALA A 39 -13.77 -6.36 8.84
C ALA A 39 -14.63 -7.52 8.33
N ASN A 40 -14.08 -8.72 8.26
CA ASN A 40 -14.70 -9.90 7.64
C ASN A 40 -15.24 -9.57 6.24
N ASP A 41 -14.41 -8.90 5.43
CA ASP A 41 -14.76 -8.43 4.09
C ASP A 41 -13.75 -8.93 3.07
N TRP A 42 -14.10 -9.99 2.37
CA TRP A 42 -13.26 -10.64 1.35
C TRP A 42 -13.81 -10.42 -0.06
N ASP A 43 -14.55 -9.34 -0.26
CA ASP A 43 -15.10 -8.97 -1.55
C ASP A 43 -14.02 -8.30 -2.40
N PHE A 44 -13.57 -9.00 -3.45
CA PHE A 44 -12.54 -8.53 -4.38
C PHE A 44 -13.12 -7.95 -5.66
N SER A 45 -14.43 -7.72 -5.73
CA SER A 45 -15.03 -6.97 -6.81
C SER A 45 -14.52 -5.53 -6.80
N GLU A 46 -14.79 -4.78 -7.87
CA GLU A 46 -14.42 -3.37 -7.94
C GLU A 46 -15.00 -2.58 -6.75
N GLU A 47 -16.29 -2.80 -6.45
CA GLU A 47 -16.93 -2.17 -5.29
C GLU A 47 -16.28 -2.56 -3.97
N GLY A 48 -15.94 -3.83 -3.80
CA GLY A 48 -15.27 -4.32 -2.59
C GLY A 48 -13.88 -3.70 -2.43
N ARG A 49 -13.16 -3.52 -3.52
CA ARG A 49 -11.83 -2.90 -3.48
C ARG A 49 -11.90 -1.40 -3.19
N ILE A 50 -12.93 -0.72 -3.66
CA ILE A 50 -13.18 0.69 -3.33
C ILE A 50 -13.52 0.82 -1.84
N ARG A 51 -14.37 -0.06 -1.33
CA ARG A 51 -14.73 -0.10 0.09
C ARG A 51 -13.49 -0.35 0.96
N GLN A 52 -12.60 -1.24 0.53
CA GLN A 52 -11.34 -1.51 1.24
C GLN A 52 -10.41 -0.29 1.24
N ALA A 53 -10.29 0.41 0.11
CA ALA A 53 -9.47 1.62 0.02
C ALA A 53 -9.97 2.69 0.99
N LYS A 54 -11.27 2.88 1.08
CA LYS A 54 -11.87 3.83 2.01
C LYS A 54 -11.63 3.41 3.47
N ARG A 55 -11.78 2.12 3.77
CA ARG A 55 -11.53 1.57 5.11
C ARG A 55 -10.08 1.79 5.53
N MET A 56 -9.14 1.48 4.63
CA MET A 56 -7.71 1.70 4.88
C MET A 56 -7.42 3.19 5.10
N SER A 57 -8.03 4.06 4.30
CA SER A 57 -7.87 5.50 4.44
C SER A 57 -8.35 6.00 5.79
N ASP A 58 -9.55 5.58 6.22
CA ASP A 58 -10.12 6.02 7.49
C ASP A 58 -9.25 5.59 8.67
N LEU A 59 -8.75 4.36 8.66
CA LEU A 59 -7.85 3.86 9.69
C LEU A 59 -6.51 4.61 9.69
N ALA A 60 -5.97 4.87 8.50
CA ALA A 60 -4.70 5.58 8.35
C ALA A 60 -4.81 7.03 8.85
N GLU A 61 -5.90 7.71 8.52
CA GLU A 61 -6.13 9.08 8.99
C GLU A 61 -6.20 9.15 10.50
N LYS A 62 -6.82 8.17 11.13
CA LYS A 62 -6.89 8.10 12.60
C LYS A 62 -5.50 8.08 13.22
N TYR A 63 -4.63 7.17 12.73
CA TYR A 63 -3.26 7.08 13.26
C TYR A 63 -2.42 8.31 12.94
N LYS A 64 -2.63 8.88 11.75
CA LYS A 64 -1.93 10.11 11.36
C LYS A 64 -2.30 11.26 12.29
N GLN A 65 -3.58 11.41 12.64
CA GLN A 65 -4.06 12.42 13.57
C GLN A 65 -3.49 12.21 14.98
N GLU A 66 -3.20 10.97 15.35
CA GLU A 66 -2.56 10.64 16.63
C GLU A 66 -1.05 10.94 16.62
N GLY A 67 -0.50 11.42 15.52
CA GLY A 67 0.91 11.81 15.41
C GLY A 67 1.84 10.71 14.90
N SER A 68 1.31 9.67 14.27
CA SER A 68 2.12 8.56 13.75
C SER A 68 2.28 8.63 12.24
N TYR A 69 3.42 8.15 11.73
CA TYR A 69 3.51 7.68 10.34
C TYR A 69 2.65 6.43 10.22
N VAL A 70 2.02 6.23 9.07
CA VAL A 70 1.21 5.03 8.79
C VAL A 70 1.65 4.43 7.47
N VAL A 71 2.01 3.15 7.49
CA VAL A 71 2.36 2.40 6.28
C VAL A 71 1.20 1.46 5.98
N CYS A 72 0.63 1.60 4.78
CA CYS A 72 -0.48 0.78 4.32
C CYS A 72 -0.06 0.01 3.08
N ASP A 73 -0.08 -1.33 3.14
CA ASP A 73 0.27 -2.17 2.01
C ASP A 73 -0.97 -2.89 1.48
N PHE A 74 -1.38 -2.52 0.29
CA PHE A 74 -2.47 -3.19 -0.43
C PHE A 74 -2.36 -2.94 -1.93
N ILE A 75 -3.12 -3.70 -2.73
CA ILE A 75 -2.99 -3.66 -4.18
C ILE A 75 -3.34 -2.29 -4.74
N CYS A 76 -4.44 -1.71 -4.29
CA CYS A 76 -4.94 -0.40 -4.73
C CYS A 76 -4.91 -0.28 -6.26
N PRO A 77 -5.67 -1.12 -6.98
CA PRO A 77 -5.41 -1.37 -8.40
C PRO A 77 -5.91 -0.28 -9.34
N THR A 78 -6.76 0.63 -8.90
CA THR A 78 -7.40 1.61 -9.77
C THR A 78 -7.10 3.04 -9.36
N PRO A 79 -7.17 4.00 -10.30
CA PRO A 79 -7.04 5.41 -9.96
C PRO A 79 -8.07 5.87 -8.93
N LYS A 80 -9.29 5.36 -9.00
CA LYS A 80 -10.35 5.70 -8.04
C LYS A 80 -9.98 5.27 -6.61
N ALA A 81 -9.48 4.05 -6.44
CA ALA A 81 -9.06 3.56 -5.13
C ALA A 81 -7.92 4.41 -4.57
N ARG A 82 -6.96 4.80 -5.41
CA ARG A 82 -5.83 5.66 -5.01
C ARG A 82 -6.30 7.04 -4.59
N GLU A 83 -7.24 7.61 -5.34
CA GLU A 83 -7.84 8.90 -5.01
C GLU A 83 -8.56 8.85 -3.64
N LEU A 84 -9.33 7.80 -3.40
CA LEU A 84 -10.05 7.61 -2.14
C LEU A 84 -9.10 7.41 -0.97
N PHE A 85 -8.01 6.68 -1.18
CA PHE A 85 -6.99 6.49 -0.14
C PHE A 85 -6.27 7.81 0.16
N ASN A 86 -5.97 8.59 -0.86
CA ASN A 86 -5.33 9.91 -0.75
C ASN A 86 -4.00 9.88 0.03
N ALA A 87 -3.04 9.12 -0.47
CA ALA A 87 -1.73 8.98 0.17
C ALA A 87 -0.92 10.27 0.14
N ASP A 88 -0.15 10.51 1.19
CA ASP A 88 0.87 11.57 1.20
C ASP A 88 2.13 11.16 0.45
N PHE A 89 2.38 9.84 0.37
CA PHE A 89 3.57 9.29 -0.26
C PHE A 89 3.22 7.93 -0.87
N ILE A 90 3.56 7.72 -2.13
CA ILE A 90 3.23 6.50 -2.87
C ILE A 90 4.49 5.74 -3.24
N VAL A 91 4.55 4.48 -2.84
CA VAL A 91 5.59 3.53 -3.22
C VAL A 91 4.95 2.48 -4.13
N TRP A 92 5.38 2.47 -5.39
CA TRP A 92 4.91 1.46 -6.34
C TRP A 92 5.89 0.30 -6.41
N VAL A 93 5.45 -0.88 -5.96
CA VAL A 93 6.26 -2.10 -6.04
C VAL A 93 5.94 -2.80 -7.34
N ASP A 94 6.88 -2.73 -8.28
CA ASP A 94 6.74 -3.19 -9.66
C ASP A 94 7.84 -4.21 -9.98
N THR A 95 7.81 -5.32 -9.23
CA THR A 95 8.82 -6.38 -9.34
C THR A 95 8.37 -7.53 -10.23
N ILE A 96 7.07 -7.59 -10.54
CA ILE A 96 6.46 -8.62 -11.38
C ILE A 96 5.49 -7.96 -12.36
N LYS A 97 5.35 -8.55 -13.54
CA LYS A 97 4.44 -8.02 -14.57
C LYS A 97 3.02 -8.54 -14.42
N LYS A 98 2.85 -9.70 -13.77
CA LYS A 98 1.58 -10.38 -13.65
C LYS A 98 1.52 -11.10 -12.30
N GLY A 99 0.50 -10.83 -11.52
CA GLY A 99 0.22 -11.55 -10.28
C GLY A 99 -0.53 -12.85 -10.58
N LYS A 100 -0.79 -13.64 -9.55
CA LYS A 100 -1.42 -14.95 -9.67
C LYS A 100 -2.94 -14.92 -9.90
N TYR A 101 -3.57 -13.77 -9.78
CA TYR A 101 -5.03 -13.61 -9.93
C TYR A 101 -5.34 -12.82 -11.20
N ASP A 102 -5.96 -13.45 -12.20
CA ASP A 102 -6.23 -12.83 -13.50
C ASP A 102 -7.16 -11.62 -13.41
N ASP A 103 -8.18 -11.68 -12.58
CA ASP A 103 -9.12 -10.58 -12.38
C ASP A 103 -8.41 -9.34 -11.81
N THR A 104 -7.50 -9.53 -10.87
CA THR A 104 -6.69 -8.45 -10.31
C THR A 104 -5.74 -7.88 -11.36
N ASN A 105 -5.11 -8.74 -12.18
CA ASN A 105 -4.22 -8.30 -13.26
C ASN A 105 -4.98 -7.44 -14.28
N ALA A 106 -6.21 -7.84 -14.63
CA ALA A 106 -7.04 -7.11 -15.58
C ALA A 106 -7.50 -5.75 -15.02
N MET A 107 -7.73 -5.67 -13.71
CA MET A 107 -8.19 -4.44 -13.04
C MET A 107 -7.05 -3.45 -12.80
N PHE A 108 -5.81 -3.91 -12.69
CA PHE A 108 -4.68 -3.10 -12.28
C PHE A 108 -4.28 -2.08 -13.34
N VAL A 109 -4.36 -0.81 -12.99
CA VAL A 109 -3.91 0.31 -13.82
C VAL A 109 -2.61 0.85 -13.21
N LYS A 110 -1.55 0.95 -14.02
CA LYS A 110 -0.27 1.47 -13.54
C LYS A 110 -0.44 2.90 -13.02
N PRO A 111 0.19 3.27 -11.90
CA PRO A 111 0.08 4.64 -11.39
C PRO A 111 0.81 5.63 -12.28
N GLU A 112 0.20 6.78 -12.51
CA GLU A 112 0.84 7.90 -13.21
C GLU A 112 1.71 8.71 -12.25
N LYS A 113 1.36 8.71 -10.96
CA LYS A 113 2.08 9.45 -9.93
C LYS A 113 2.55 8.49 -8.85
N PHE A 114 3.82 8.56 -8.54
CA PHE A 114 4.44 7.80 -7.44
C PHE A 114 5.70 8.54 -6.99
N ASP A 115 6.08 8.32 -5.74
CA ASP A 115 7.27 8.94 -5.16
C ASP A 115 8.47 8.01 -5.22
N PHE A 116 8.22 6.69 -5.20
CA PHE A 116 9.24 5.66 -5.35
C PHE A 116 8.73 4.54 -6.25
N HIS A 117 9.63 4.05 -7.12
CA HIS A 117 9.36 2.94 -8.03
C HIS A 117 10.32 1.80 -7.69
N VAL A 118 9.80 0.79 -6.99
CA VAL A 118 10.59 -0.35 -6.52
C VAL A 118 10.55 -1.45 -7.57
N THR A 119 11.68 -1.76 -8.16
CA THR A 119 11.79 -2.68 -9.30
C THR A 119 12.53 -3.99 -8.98
N THR A 120 13.05 -4.13 -7.77
CA THR A 120 13.76 -5.33 -7.33
C THR A 120 13.30 -5.75 -5.94
N HIS A 121 13.66 -6.97 -5.52
CA HIS A 121 13.27 -7.52 -4.23
C HIS A 121 14.22 -7.18 -3.07
N ASP A 122 15.05 -6.14 -3.21
CA ASP A 122 15.99 -5.71 -2.17
C ASP A 122 15.30 -4.85 -1.10
N ALA A 123 14.39 -5.44 -0.35
CA ALA A 123 13.49 -4.73 0.56
C ALA A 123 14.23 -3.83 1.56
N LYS A 124 15.33 -4.30 2.15
CA LYS A 124 16.09 -3.51 3.13
C LYS A 124 16.72 -2.27 2.51
N VAL A 125 17.28 -2.40 1.32
CA VAL A 125 17.89 -1.28 0.59
C VAL A 125 16.82 -0.25 0.23
N TRP A 126 15.72 -0.69 -0.36
CA TRP A 126 14.62 0.20 -0.72
C TRP A 126 14.01 0.88 0.50
N ALA A 127 13.78 0.13 1.57
CA ALA A 127 13.20 0.69 2.80
C ALA A 127 14.08 1.81 3.39
N THR A 128 15.39 1.61 3.40
CA THR A 128 16.34 2.63 3.87
C THR A 128 16.23 3.90 3.03
N GLN A 129 16.24 3.77 1.71
CA GLN A 129 16.14 4.91 0.80
C GLN A 129 14.79 5.64 0.94
N ILE A 130 13.70 4.90 1.08
CA ILE A 130 12.37 5.45 1.26
C ILE A 130 12.28 6.22 2.58
N ALA A 131 12.78 5.63 3.66
CA ALA A 131 12.76 6.27 4.98
C ALA A 131 13.56 7.58 4.98
N GLU A 132 14.73 7.60 4.33
CA GLU A 132 15.54 8.81 4.21
C GLU A 132 14.79 9.91 3.47
N LYS A 133 14.06 9.57 2.41
CA LYS A 133 13.30 10.55 1.64
C LYS A 133 12.10 11.11 2.41
N ILE A 134 11.45 10.27 3.21
CA ILE A 134 10.26 10.66 3.98
C ILE A 134 10.63 11.54 5.17
N LYS A 135 11.71 11.23 5.83
CA LYS A 135 12.17 11.99 7.01
C LYS A 135 12.70 13.41 6.66
#